data_a7df3214d154ff97f21cd3801ddbc448
#
_entry.id   a7df3214d154ff97f21cd3801ddbc448
#
_cell.length_a   1.000
_cell.length_b   1.000
_cell.length_c   1.000
_cell.angle_alpha   90.00
_cell.angle_beta   90.00
_cell.angle_gamma   90.00
#
_symmetry.space_group_name_H-M   'P 1'
#
loop_
_entity.id
_entity.type
_entity.pdbx_description
1 polymer ?
#
loop_
_entity_poly.entity_id
_entity_poly.type
_entity_poly.pdbx_seq_one_letter_code
_entity_poly.pdbx_strand_id
1 'polypeptide(L)'
;MNWIFLNKNNNDEYMEMFARGCGATPTELETWDYNSSQNPLVIRGIMKHKIIKQCWEDKRDFLYIDSGYLGNRRYVKNPRGDKIWHRIVPNNLQHNTVIKRPPDRWHRLGLSPVAPKKNGRKILIAAPDEKPCIFYDIKLDEWLHTTVETIKQHTDRPVEIRQRNPSRQTRVSNSLESALTDVHAVVTFN
;
A
#
# COMPACT_ATOMS: atom_id res chain seq x y z
N MET A 1 10.77 2.06 25.70
CA MET A 1 11.04 2.73 24.40
C MET A 1 9.83 3.60 24.10
N ASN A 2 10.01 4.91 24.03
CA ASN A 2 8.88 5.84 23.84
C ASN A 2 8.67 6.09 22.36
N TRP A 3 7.63 5.52 21.79
CA TRP A 3 7.22 5.75 20.41
C TRP A 3 6.52 7.10 20.25
N ILE A 4 6.83 7.82 19.19
CA ILE A 4 6.13 9.06 18.81
C ILE A 4 5.08 8.73 17.74
N PHE A 5 3.82 8.97 18.04
CA PHE A 5 2.69 8.71 17.15
C PHE A 5 2.35 9.99 16.39
N LEU A 6 2.75 10.10 15.12
CA LEU A 6 2.56 11.31 14.32
C LEU A 6 1.13 11.39 13.77
N ASN A 7 0.35 12.31 14.27
CA ASN A 7 -0.99 12.63 13.79
C ASN A 7 -0.97 13.87 12.89
N LYS A 8 -1.88 13.95 11.94
CA LYS A 8 -2.06 15.10 11.07
C LYS A 8 -3.39 15.78 11.38
N ASN A 9 -3.34 16.99 11.92
CA ASN A 9 -4.51 17.87 12.17
C ASN A 9 -5.60 17.23 13.04
N ASN A 10 -5.24 16.45 14.05
CA ASN A 10 -6.19 15.74 14.94
C ASN A 10 -7.30 14.94 14.22
N ASN A 11 -7.10 14.61 12.95
CA ASN A 11 -8.13 14.01 12.09
C ASN A 11 -7.89 12.53 11.78
N ASP A 12 -6.87 11.91 12.36
CA ASP A 12 -6.57 10.50 12.13
C ASP A 12 -7.01 9.65 13.31
N GLU A 13 -8.31 9.35 13.37
CA GLU A 13 -8.92 8.50 14.40
C GLU A 13 -8.15 7.19 14.65
N TYR A 14 -7.57 6.61 13.59
CA TYR A 14 -6.82 5.36 13.70
C TYR A 14 -5.49 5.57 14.43
N MET A 15 -4.81 6.69 14.17
CA MET A 15 -3.59 7.03 14.89
C MET A 15 -3.88 7.29 16.37
N GLU A 16 -4.97 7.99 16.67
CA GLU A 16 -5.41 8.21 18.05
C GLU A 16 -5.74 6.91 18.77
N MET A 17 -6.52 6.04 18.12
CA MET A 17 -6.85 4.73 18.69
C MET A 17 -5.59 3.88 18.91
N PHE A 18 -4.63 3.94 17.98
CA PHE A 18 -3.40 3.18 18.06
C PHE A 18 -2.50 3.69 19.21
N ALA A 19 -2.31 5.01 19.30
CA ALA A 19 -1.56 5.63 20.38
C ALA A 19 -2.18 5.31 21.74
N ARG A 20 -3.49 5.49 21.88
CA ARG A 20 -4.23 5.18 23.11
C ARG A 20 -4.11 3.73 23.52
N GLY A 21 -4.19 2.79 22.54
CA GLY A 21 -3.98 1.36 22.80
C GLY A 21 -2.57 1.02 23.29
N CYS A 22 -1.60 1.88 23.00
CA CYS A 22 -0.21 1.79 23.49
C CYS A 22 0.05 2.64 24.75
N GLY A 23 -0.97 3.25 25.34
CA GLY A 23 -0.82 4.14 26.51
C GLY A 23 -0.13 5.47 26.21
N ALA A 24 -0.20 5.93 24.94
CA ALA A 24 0.44 7.14 24.46
C ALA A 24 -0.57 8.17 23.96
N THR A 25 -0.12 9.42 23.85
CA THR A 25 -0.86 10.52 23.21
C THR A 25 -0.23 10.81 21.86
N PRO A 26 -1.01 11.02 20.79
CA PRO A 26 -0.48 11.42 19.50
C PRO A 26 0.24 12.78 19.56
N THR A 27 1.24 12.94 18.72
CA THR A 27 1.97 14.20 18.54
C THR A 27 1.55 14.83 17.21
N GLU A 28 1.21 16.11 17.23
CA GLU A 28 0.82 16.86 16.04
C GLU A 28 1.98 17.02 15.08
N LEU A 29 1.78 16.56 13.84
CA LEU A 29 2.81 16.58 12.80
C LEU A 29 3.29 17.99 12.45
N GLU A 30 2.37 18.95 12.45
CA GLU A 30 2.64 20.34 12.04
C GLU A 30 3.55 21.09 13.02
N THR A 31 3.53 20.71 14.29
CA THR A 31 4.33 21.34 15.34
C THR A 31 5.53 20.49 15.77
N TRP A 32 5.64 19.28 15.22
CA TRP A 32 6.71 18.36 15.60
C TRP A 32 7.98 18.59 14.76
N ASP A 33 9.09 18.69 15.44
CA ASP A 33 10.40 18.75 14.82
C ASP A 33 11.07 17.37 14.80
N TYR A 34 11.52 16.96 13.60
CA TYR A 34 12.19 15.67 13.38
C TYR A 34 13.43 15.49 14.27
N ASN A 35 14.16 16.56 14.52
CA ASN A 35 15.40 16.54 15.29
C ASN A 35 15.20 16.68 16.81
N SER A 36 13.98 16.95 17.25
CA SER A 36 13.67 17.13 18.67
C SER A 36 13.92 15.88 19.52
N SER A 37 13.98 14.70 18.90
CA SER A 37 14.17 13.44 19.59
C SER A 37 14.61 12.35 18.60
N GLN A 38 15.33 11.35 19.08
CA GLN A 38 15.69 10.13 18.33
C GLN A 38 14.71 8.96 18.59
N ASN A 39 13.60 9.22 19.27
CA ASN A 39 12.59 8.20 19.52
C ASN A 39 12.01 7.63 18.22
N PRO A 40 11.70 6.32 18.19
CA PRO A 40 11.09 5.71 17.01
C PRO A 40 9.71 6.28 16.71
N LEU A 41 9.33 6.27 15.44
CA LEU A 41 8.10 6.90 14.95
C LEU A 41 7.03 5.88 14.59
N VAL A 42 5.78 6.24 14.82
CA VAL A 42 4.61 5.58 14.24
C VAL A 42 3.99 6.52 13.22
N ILE A 43 3.96 6.10 11.96
CA ILE A 43 3.58 6.96 10.84
C ILE A 43 2.46 6.26 10.05
N ARG A 44 1.35 6.97 9.80
CA ARG A 44 0.27 6.43 8.99
C ARG A 44 0.13 7.16 7.66
N GLY A 45 0.07 6.35 6.58
CA GLY A 45 -0.18 6.81 5.22
C GLY A 45 1.05 7.39 4.51
N ILE A 46 1.18 7.06 3.24
CA ILE A 46 2.32 7.45 2.38
C ILE A 46 2.39 8.96 2.09
N MET A 47 1.36 9.73 2.43
CA MET A 47 1.41 11.19 2.30
C MET A 47 2.53 11.84 3.13
N LYS A 48 3.04 11.14 4.13
CA LYS A 48 4.18 11.54 4.96
C LYS A 48 5.51 10.96 4.42
N HIS A 49 5.59 10.71 3.12
CA HIS A 49 6.72 10.03 2.48
C HIS A 49 8.08 10.67 2.77
N LYS A 50 8.15 12.00 2.89
CA LYS A 50 9.40 12.70 3.22
C LYS A 50 9.96 12.29 4.58
N ILE A 51 9.10 12.19 5.60
CA ILE A 51 9.51 11.75 6.94
C ILE A 51 9.90 10.28 6.92
N ILE A 52 9.13 9.44 6.22
CA ILE A 52 9.43 8.01 6.10
C ILE A 52 10.78 7.81 5.40
N LYS A 53 11.03 8.53 4.30
CA LYS A 53 12.28 8.48 3.55
C LYS A 53 13.45 8.92 4.42
N GLN A 54 13.30 10.01 5.16
CA GLN A 54 14.32 10.49 6.09
C GLN A 54 14.61 9.47 7.20
N CYS A 55 13.58 8.87 7.82
CA CYS A 55 13.79 7.79 8.78
C CYS A 55 14.60 6.63 8.20
N TRP A 56 14.33 6.28 6.95
CA TRP A 56 15.02 5.19 6.27
C TRP A 56 16.49 5.53 6.01
N GLU A 57 16.77 6.74 5.54
CA GLU A 57 18.12 7.26 5.29
C GLU A 57 18.94 7.36 6.60
N ASP A 58 18.31 7.88 7.66
CA ASP A 58 18.94 8.07 8.98
C ASP A 58 18.97 6.78 9.83
N LYS A 59 18.41 5.67 9.31
CA LYS A 59 18.25 4.40 10.05
C LYS A 59 17.49 4.55 11.37
N ARG A 60 16.59 5.52 11.42
CA ARG A 60 15.70 5.74 12.55
C ARG A 60 14.55 4.74 12.48
N ASP A 61 14.30 4.04 13.58
CA ASP A 61 13.21 3.07 13.63
C ASP A 61 11.84 3.71 13.44
N PHE A 62 10.99 3.08 12.63
CA PHE A 62 9.61 3.48 12.45
C PHE A 62 8.67 2.30 12.21
N LEU A 63 7.41 2.48 12.57
CA LEU A 63 6.30 1.63 12.16
C LEU A 63 5.45 2.38 11.12
N TYR A 64 5.35 1.82 9.94
CA TYR A 64 4.45 2.32 8.90
C TYR A 64 3.11 1.64 9.00
N ILE A 65 2.04 2.43 9.10
CA ILE A 65 0.66 1.96 9.15
C ILE A 65 -0.06 2.38 7.87
N ASP A 66 -0.72 1.44 7.22
CA ASP A 66 -1.58 1.72 6.06
C ASP A 66 -2.83 0.87 6.09
N SER A 67 -3.81 1.26 5.30
CA SER A 67 -5.02 0.47 5.11
C SER A 67 -4.68 -0.88 4.50
N GLY A 68 -5.27 -1.94 5.02
CA GLY A 68 -5.14 -3.28 4.44
C GLY A 68 -5.73 -3.34 3.03
N TYR A 69 -5.25 -4.27 2.23
CA TYR A 69 -5.76 -4.48 0.86
C TYR A 69 -7.19 -5.02 0.85
N LEU A 70 -7.55 -5.77 1.87
CA LEU A 70 -8.85 -6.42 2.02
C LEU A 70 -9.62 -5.78 3.19
N GLY A 71 -10.94 -5.72 3.07
CA GLY A 71 -11.80 -5.17 4.12
C GLY A 71 -11.74 -3.64 4.24
N ASN A 72 -11.19 -2.94 3.27
CA ASN A 72 -11.14 -1.48 3.29
C ASN A 72 -12.54 -0.90 2.99
N ARG A 73 -12.99 0.01 3.85
CA ARG A 73 -14.30 0.68 3.77
C ARG A 73 -14.61 1.31 2.41
N ARG A 74 -13.59 1.70 1.66
CA ARG A 74 -13.75 2.34 0.35
C ARG A 74 -14.12 1.36 -0.77
N TYR A 75 -13.80 0.09 -0.58
CA TYR A 75 -13.88 -0.90 -1.67
C TYR A 75 -14.77 -2.09 -1.36
N VAL A 76 -15.09 -2.33 -0.10
CA VAL A 76 -15.96 -3.42 0.31
C VAL A 76 -17.05 -2.84 1.19
N LYS A 77 -18.31 -2.97 0.78
CA LYS A 77 -19.43 -2.82 1.71
C LYS A 77 -19.23 -3.88 2.78
N ASN A 78 -18.79 -3.44 3.97
CA ASN A 78 -18.62 -4.34 5.08
C ASN A 78 -19.98 -4.54 5.77
N PRO A 79 -20.74 -5.61 5.48
CA PRO A 79 -22.07 -5.82 6.02
C PRO A 79 -22.08 -6.03 7.55
N ARG A 80 -20.91 -6.27 8.16
CA ARG A 80 -20.76 -6.53 9.58
C ARG A 80 -20.32 -5.33 10.38
N GLY A 81 -20.09 -4.16 9.75
CA GLY A 81 -19.58 -2.98 10.44
C GLY A 81 -18.18 -3.13 11.04
N ASP A 82 -17.45 -4.21 10.71
CA ASP A 82 -16.10 -4.43 11.20
C ASP A 82 -15.18 -3.31 10.74
N LYS A 83 -14.36 -2.83 11.66
CA LYS A 83 -13.43 -1.75 11.39
C LYS A 83 -12.38 -2.17 10.36
N ILE A 84 -11.89 -1.23 9.62
CA ILE A 84 -10.89 -1.41 8.57
C ILE A 84 -9.64 -2.08 9.16
N TRP A 85 -9.18 -3.12 8.50
CA TRP A 85 -7.91 -3.76 8.85
C TRP A 85 -6.76 -2.91 8.35
N HIS A 86 -5.77 -2.74 9.20
CA HIS A 86 -4.55 -2.02 8.90
C HIS A 86 -3.38 -2.98 8.77
N ARG A 87 -2.47 -2.62 7.90
CA ARG A 87 -1.16 -3.22 7.77
C ARG A 87 -0.18 -2.39 8.59
N ILE A 88 0.69 -3.05 9.34
CA ILE A 88 1.77 -2.43 10.12
C ILE A 88 3.07 -3.08 9.67
N VAL A 89 4.00 -2.25 9.22
CA VAL A 89 5.29 -2.68 8.67
C VAL A 89 6.42 -1.97 9.41
N PRO A 90 7.38 -2.68 10.00
CA PRO A 90 8.55 -2.06 10.61
C PRO A 90 9.54 -1.64 9.52
N ASN A 91 10.05 -0.44 9.62
CA ASN A 91 11.17 0.13 8.86
C ASN A 91 11.06 0.00 7.33
N ASN A 92 9.84 -0.14 6.81
CA ASN A 92 9.58 -0.22 5.37
C ASN A 92 8.11 0.13 5.07
N LEU A 93 7.77 0.32 3.78
CA LEU A 93 6.38 0.45 3.31
C LEU A 93 5.70 -0.89 3.11
N GLN A 94 6.45 -1.94 2.82
CA GLN A 94 5.97 -3.29 2.55
C GLN A 94 6.76 -4.31 3.37
N HIS A 95 6.13 -5.43 3.70
CA HIS A 95 6.88 -6.56 4.23
C HIS A 95 7.76 -7.16 3.12
N ASN A 96 9.04 -7.26 3.38
CA ASN A 96 10.03 -7.87 2.47
C ASN A 96 10.24 -9.37 2.76
N THR A 97 9.57 -9.90 3.75
CA THR A 97 9.64 -11.32 4.14
C THR A 97 8.25 -11.90 4.33
N VAL A 98 8.12 -13.20 4.07
CA VAL A 98 6.89 -13.94 4.36
C VAL A 98 6.76 -14.15 5.86
N ILE A 99 5.77 -13.55 6.46
CA ILE A 99 5.46 -13.72 7.88
C ILE A 99 4.36 -14.78 8.00
N LYS A 100 4.69 -15.93 8.57
CA LYS A 100 3.68 -16.95 8.86
C LYS A 100 2.76 -16.45 9.98
N ARG A 101 1.46 -16.38 9.69
CA ARG A 101 0.42 -15.97 10.64
C ARG A 101 -0.78 -16.89 10.55
N PRO A 102 -1.60 -17.01 11.60
CA PRO A 102 -2.86 -17.75 11.52
C PRO A 102 -3.76 -17.15 10.41
N PRO A 103 -4.50 -18.00 9.66
CA PRO A 103 -5.37 -17.56 8.58
C PRO A 103 -6.73 -17.02 9.06
N ASP A 104 -6.88 -16.70 10.33
CA ASP A 104 -8.12 -16.25 10.97
C ASP A 104 -8.78 -15.07 10.26
N ARG A 105 -7.98 -14.10 9.84
CA ARG A 105 -8.47 -12.92 9.08
C ARG A 105 -8.98 -13.30 7.70
N TRP A 106 -8.30 -14.22 7.05
CA TRP A 106 -8.73 -14.75 5.75
C TRP A 106 -10.07 -15.47 5.86
N HIS A 107 -10.21 -16.31 6.88
CA HIS A 107 -11.47 -17.02 7.15
C HIS A 107 -12.63 -16.08 7.48
N ARG A 108 -12.36 -14.98 8.24
CA ARG A 108 -13.37 -13.95 8.54
C ARG A 108 -13.87 -13.21 7.30
N LEU A 109 -13.05 -13.06 6.29
CA LEU A 109 -13.44 -12.43 5.02
C LEU A 109 -14.26 -13.35 4.12
N GLY A 110 -14.34 -14.65 4.43
CA GLY A 110 -15.04 -15.62 3.60
C GLY A 110 -14.44 -15.77 2.20
N LEU A 111 -13.13 -15.48 2.06
CA LEU A 111 -12.44 -15.55 0.78
C LEU A 111 -11.93 -16.99 0.56
N SER A 112 -12.03 -17.44 -0.69
CA SER A 112 -11.41 -18.68 -1.13
C SER A 112 -10.36 -18.38 -2.19
N PRO A 113 -9.20 -19.06 -2.17
CA PRO A 113 -8.25 -18.96 -3.25
C PRO A 113 -8.88 -19.34 -4.58
N VAL A 114 -8.69 -18.53 -5.58
CA VAL A 114 -9.13 -18.85 -6.94
C VAL A 114 -7.95 -19.50 -7.67
N ALA A 115 -8.21 -20.63 -8.33
CA ALA A 115 -7.19 -21.28 -9.13
C ALA A 115 -6.67 -20.34 -10.23
N PRO A 116 -5.36 -20.29 -10.49
CA PRO A 116 -4.80 -19.46 -11.56
C PRO A 116 -5.40 -19.87 -12.91
N LYS A 117 -5.82 -18.87 -13.68
CA LYS A 117 -6.24 -19.08 -15.07
C LYS A 117 -5.01 -19.28 -15.93
N LYS A 118 -4.79 -20.50 -16.42
CA LYS A 118 -3.62 -20.82 -17.24
C LYS A 118 -3.72 -20.38 -18.70
N ASN A 119 -4.90 -20.04 -19.18
CA ASN A 119 -5.19 -19.87 -20.62
C ASN A 119 -5.43 -18.40 -21.03
N GLY A 120 -5.07 -17.45 -20.20
CA GLY A 120 -5.22 -16.04 -20.58
C GLY A 120 -4.27 -15.66 -21.74
N ARG A 121 -4.74 -14.77 -22.63
CA ARG A 121 -4.02 -14.37 -23.84
C ARG A 121 -3.15 -13.13 -23.65
N LYS A 122 -3.35 -12.34 -22.58
CA LYS A 122 -2.65 -11.07 -22.36
C LYS A 122 -1.95 -11.01 -21.00
N ILE A 123 -0.95 -10.15 -20.92
CA ILE A 123 -0.30 -9.75 -19.67
C ILE A 123 -0.85 -8.38 -19.27
N LEU A 124 -1.27 -8.23 -18.01
CA LEU A 124 -1.73 -6.96 -17.48
C LEU A 124 -0.66 -6.36 -16.57
N ILE A 125 -0.19 -5.16 -16.88
CA ILE A 125 0.66 -4.37 -15.98
C ILE A 125 -0.25 -3.47 -15.16
N ALA A 126 -0.31 -3.67 -13.84
CA ALA A 126 -0.93 -2.74 -12.91
C ALA A 126 0.15 -1.74 -12.44
N ALA A 127 0.20 -0.59 -13.11
CA ALA A 127 1.22 0.42 -12.87
C ALA A 127 1.16 0.97 -11.43
N PRO A 128 2.31 1.34 -10.84
CA PRO A 128 2.35 2.01 -9.56
C PRO A 128 1.64 3.37 -9.59
N ASP A 129 1.13 3.79 -8.44
CA ASP A 129 0.63 5.15 -8.23
C ASP A 129 1.82 6.13 -8.10
N GLU A 130 1.57 7.42 -8.26
CA GLU A 130 2.57 8.49 -8.14
C GLU A 130 3.34 8.44 -6.80
N LYS A 131 2.65 8.16 -5.70
CA LYS A 131 3.24 8.20 -4.35
C LYS A 131 4.34 7.16 -4.12
N PRO A 132 4.17 5.88 -4.48
CA PRO A 132 5.28 4.93 -4.45
C PRO A 132 6.43 5.35 -5.36
N CYS A 133 6.13 5.91 -6.54
CA CYS A 133 7.16 6.38 -7.46
C CYS A 133 8.02 7.48 -6.82
N ILE A 134 7.40 8.47 -6.16
CA ILE A 134 8.12 9.53 -5.45
C ILE A 134 8.96 8.95 -4.31
N PHE A 135 8.41 8.02 -3.55
CA PHE A 135 9.12 7.43 -2.40
C PHE A 135 10.37 6.65 -2.82
N TYR A 136 10.27 5.85 -3.88
CA TYR A 136 11.37 5.01 -4.37
C TYR A 136 12.23 5.69 -5.43
N ASP A 137 12.03 6.98 -5.73
CA ASP A 137 12.70 7.73 -6.80
C ASP A 137 12.61 7.04 -8.18
N ILE A 138 11.42 6.51 -8.49
CA ILE A 138 11.14 5.79 -9.73
C ILE A 138 10.46 6.72 -10.72
N LYS A 139 11.00 6.79 -11.92
CA LYS A 139 10.31 7.41 -13.05
C LYS A 139 9.36 6.40 -13.68
N LEU A 140 8.08 6.69 -13.62
CA LEU A 140 7.03 5.77 -14.04
C LEU A 140 7.21 5.30 -15.50
N ASP A 141 7.53 6.22 -16.40
CA ASP A 141 7.67 5.90 -17.82
C ASP A 141 8.86 4.98 -18.08
N GLU A 142 10.00 5.21 -17.40
CA GLU A 142 11.17 4.34 -17.49
C GLU A 142 10.87 2.95 -16.94
N TRP A 143 10.16 2.89 -15.79
CA TRP A 143 9.75 1.61 -15.20
C TRP A 143 8.81 0.84 -16.13
N LEU A 144 7.81 1.52 -16.70
CA LEU A 144 6.88 0.90 -17.65
C LEU A 144 7.59 0.39 -18.89
N HIS A 145 8.45 1.20 -19.48
CA HIS A 145 9.23 0.81 -20.67
C HIS A 145 10.07 -0.44 -20.39
N THR A 146 10.88 -0.42 -19.33
CA THR A 146 11.72 -1.54 -18.93
C THR A 146 10.90 -2.79 -18.65
N THR A 147 9.76 -2.65 -17.96
CA THR A 147 8.88 -3.77 -17.63
C THR A 147 8.29 -4.39 -18.91
N VAL A 148 7.81 -3.57 -19.84
CA VAL A 148 7.26 -4.06 -21.13
C VAL A 148 8.32 -4.79 -21.94
N GLU A 149 9.52 -4.21 -22.08
CA GLU A 149 10.62 -4.84 -22.82
C GLU A 149 11.06 -6.17 -22.17
N THR A 150 11.13 -6.21 -20.85
CA THR A 150 11.43 -7.46 -20.13
C THR A 150 10.36 -8.53 -20.39
N ILE A 151 9.08 -8.18 -20.36
CA ILE A 151 8.00 -9.12 -20.65
C ILE A 151 8.11 -9.67 -22.06
N LYS A 152 8.37 -8.81 -23.05
CA LYS A 152 8.51 -9.20 -24.46
C LYS A 152 9.64 -10.17 -24.73
N GLN A 153 10.68 -10.18 -23.90
CA GLN A 153 11.76 -11.17 -23.99
C GLN A 153 11.32 -12.59 -23.62
N HIS A 154 10.19 -12.73 -22.91
CA HIS A 154 9.73 -14.01 -22.37
C HIS A 154 8.40 -14.49 -22.98
N THR A 155 7.66 -13.63 -23.68
CA THR A 155 6.39 -14.00 -24.28
C THR A 155 5.94 -13.03 -25.37
N ASP A 156 5.27 -13.56 -26.40
CA ASP A 156 4.64 -12.79 -27.47
C ASP A 156 3.21 -12.31 -27.12
N ARG A 157 2.76 -12.54 -25.89
CA ARG A 157 1.44 -12.12 -25.47
C ARG A 157 1.32 -10.60 -25.47
N PRO A 158 0.19 -10.04 -25.94
CA PRO A 158 -0.04 -8.60 -25.86
C PRO A 158 -0.01 -8.13 -24.39
N VAL A 159 0.61 -6.97 -24.18
CA VAL A 159 0.73 -6.31 -22.89
C VAL A 159 -0.27 -5.18 -22.81
N GLU A 160 -1.11 -5.20 -21.80
CA GLU A 160 -2.04 -4.12 -21.47
C GLU A 160 -1.56 -3.40 -20.22
N ILE A 161 -1.50 -2.07 -20.24
CA ILE A 161 -1.10 -1.26 -19.10
C ILE A 161 -2.35 -0.63 -18.48
N ARG A 162 -2.58 -0.90 -17.21
CA ARG A 162 -3.62 -0.27 -16.41
C ARG A 162 -3.00 0.71 -15.44
N GLN A 163 -3.21 1.99 -15.69
CA GLN A 163 -2.83 3.06 -14.76
C GLN A 163 -4.04 3.45 -13.91
N ARG A 164 -3.77 3.80 -12.66
CA ARG A 164 -4.76 4.44 -11.82
C ARG A 164 -4.95 5.88 -12.28
N ASN A 165 -6.17 6.27 -12.61
CA ASN A 165 -6.45 7.66 -12.98
C ASN A 165 -6.19 8.59 -11.79
N PRO A 166 -5.30 9.59 -11.90
CA PRO A 166 -5.01 10.54 -10.83
C PRO A 166 -6.21 11.44 -10.49
N SER A 167 -7.08 11.73 -11.46
CA SER A 167 -8.31 12.46 -11.19
C SER A 167 -9.39 11.52 -10.69
N ARG A 168 -9.82 11.69 -9.44
CA ARG A 168 -10.94 10.93 -8.86
C ARG A 168 -12.27 11.08 -9.62
N GLN A 169 -12.33 11.97 -10.60
CA GLN A 169 -13.54 12.34 -11.34
C GLN A 169 -13.78 11.49 -12.59
N THR A 170 -12.75 10.93 -13.18
CA THR A 170 -12.91 10.01 -14.31
C THR A 170 -12.79 8.57 -13.80
N ARG A 171 -13.91 7.88 -13.72
CA ARG A 171 -13.92 6.42 -13.54
C ARG A 171 -13.10 5.83 -14.68
N VAL A 172 -12.12 4.98 -14.34
CA VAL A 172 -11.49 4.13 -15.35
C VAL A 172 -12.61 3.50 -16.16
N SER A 173 -12.58 3.63 -17.45
CA SER A 173 -13.66 3.20 -18.37
C SER A 173 -13.99 1.71 -18.23
N ASN A 174 -13.08 0.92 -17.69
CA ASN A 174 -13.22 -0.52 -17.50
C ASN A 174 -13.13 -0.87 -16.00
N SER A 175 -14.06 -1.71 -15.53
CA SER A 175 -14.00 -2.28 -14.18
C SER A 175 -12.72 -3.13 -14.02
N LEU A 176 -12.30 -3.40 -12.77
CA LEU A 176 -11.20 -4.32 -12.52
C LEU A 176 -11.48 -5.71 -13.08
N GLU A 177 -12.72 -6.17 -12.96
CA GLU A 177 -13.18 -7.45 -13.49
C GLU A 177 -13.02 -7.53 -15.02
N SER A 178 -13.42 -6.47 -15.73
CA SER A 178 -13.22 -6.37 -17.17
C SER A 178 -11.73 -6.36 -17.55
N ALA A 179 -10.92 -5.63 -16.82
CA ALA A 179 -9.46 -5.60 -17.07
C ALA A 179 -8.80 -6.98 -16.84
N LEU A 180 -9.30 -7.77 -15.88
CA LEU A 180 -8.82 -9.10 -15.57
C LEU A 180 -9.37 -10.20 -16.50
N THR A 181 -10.29 -9.85 -17.41
CA THR A 181 -10.78 -10.80 -18.41
C THR A 181 -9.63 -11.20 -19.33
N ASP A 182 -9.47 -12.50 -19.54
CA ASP A 182 -8.47 -13.09 -20.43
C ASP A 182 -7.00 -12.76 -20.08
N VAL A 183 -6.74 -12.46 -18.83
CA VAL A 183 -5.37 -12.21 -18.34
C VAL A 183 -4.68 -13.51 -17.99
N HIS A 184 -3.48 -13.70 -18.54
CA HIS A 184 -2.59 -14.81 -18.21
C HIS A 184 -1.80 -14.55 -16.92
N ALA A 185 -1.24 -13.35 -16.80
CA ALA A 185 -0.51 -12.91 -15.62
C ALA A 185 -0.71 -11.41 -15.37
N VAL A 186 -0.61 -11.02 -14.11
CA VAL A 186 -0.60 -9.63 -13.69
C VAL A 186 0.78 -9.29 -13.14
N VAL A 187 1.38 -8.23 -13.68
CA VAL A 187 2.63 -7.66 -13.18
C VAL A 187 2.29 -6.42 -12.35
N THR A 188 2.72 -6.38 -11.12
CA THR A 188 2.50 -5.25 -10.21
C THR A 188 3.82 -4.72 -9.70
N PHE A 189 3.84 -3.43 -9.42
CA PHE A 189 4.88 -2.83 -8.60
C PHE A 189 4.58 -3.15 -7.13
N ASN A 190 5.59 -3.62 -6.40
CA ASN A 190 5.46 -3.95 -4.99
C ASN A 190 6.56 -3.25 -4.16
#